data_054bc15b3880cfb13ad3d993f2875fc0
#
_entry.id   054bc15b3880cfb13ad3d993f2875fc0
#
_cell.length_a   1.000
_cell.length_b   1.000
_cell.length_c   1.000
_cell.angle_alpha   90.00
_cell.angle_beta   90.00
_cell.angle_gamma   90.00
#
_symmetry.space_group_name_H-M   'P 1'
#
loop_
_entity.id
_entity.type
_entity.pdbx_description
1 polymer ?
#
loop_
_entity_poly.entity_id
_entity_poly.type
_entity_poly.pdbx_seq_one_letter_code
_entity_poly.pdbx_strand_id
1 'polypeptide(L)'
;MEKNKISNFLTPDISYLLGLITGRGQIQYNQDVKKIIIDFEYKSQKVNAGNLDLNQKLHIQTSLDKVIVRIQNMGINVAKDVSENSISLVLKWDKEDISWLFIKFLINGTRFSYHDFQVPEPLFESTEINKKEFVRGIGDVTGYVRPSNYYGFSEPYRHRVYIEITQKNWSLPSQLCRLLQSIQVPIQNINYGHPNLRDPNNKKGNRSWAKEHQMKIFAEDYQKIGFYVSHKEQALTEFASINKINFDSSISMCDGKTNRKKTKPTHPDENDSDLPTEIKGKHFDAYKEICNCLNCYIKN
;
A
#
# COMPACT_ATOMS: atom_id res chain seq x y z
N MET A 1 27.41 1.86 14.26
CA MET A 1 27.28 0.83 13.21
C MET A 1 27.31 1.54 11.86
N GLU A 2 28.31 1.25 11.02
CA GLU A 2 28.48 1.95 9.75
C GLU A 2 27.29 1.69 8.82
N LYS A 3 26.72 2.76 8.22
CA LYS A 3 25.57 2.71 7.28
C LYS A 3 25.73 1.64 6.18
N ASN A 4 26.97 1.39 5.74
CA ASN A 4 27.29 0.40 4.68
C ASN A 4 27.06 -1.08 5.10
N LYS A 5 27.02 -1.41 6.39
CA LYS A 5 26.75 -2.79 6.84
C LYS A 5 25.27 -3.12 6.83
N ILE A 6 24.40 -2.13 7.01
CA ILE A 6 22.94 -2.34 7.07
C ILE A 6 22.37 -2.64 5.66
N SER A 7 22.93 -2.03 4.62
CA SER A 7 22.49 -2.27 3.24
C SER A 7 22.68 -3.74 2.79
N ASN A 8 23.68 -4.45 3.33
CA ASN A 8 23.95 -5.84 2.98
C ASN A 8 22.87 -6.83 3.52
N PHE A 9 22.09 -6.42 4.50
CA PHE A 9 21.01 -7.25 5.05
C PHE A 9 19.65 -6.97 4.39
N LEU A 10 19.52 -5.89 3.63
CA LEU A 10 18.31 -5.53 2.95
C LEU A 10 18.21 -6.32 1.62
N THR A 11 17.79 -7.57 1.73
CA THR A 11 17.52 -8.42 0.57
C THR A 11 16.15 -8.11 -0.03
N PRO A 12 15.86 -8.55 -1.28
CA PRO A 12 14.53 -8.43 -1.87
C PRO A 12 13.43 -9.06 -1.00
N ASP A 13 13.70 -10.22 -0.37
CA ASP A 13 12.71 -10.91 0.47
C ASP A 13 12.45 -10.17 1.78
N ILE A 14 13.50 -9.65 2.43
CA ILE A 14 13.35 -8.80 3.61
C ILE A 14 12.60 -7.51 3.25
N SER A 15 12.90 -6.90 2.11
CA SER A 15 12.22 -5.69 1.64
C SER A 15 10.73 -5.94 1.40
N TYR A 16 10.39 -7.07 0.76
CA TYR A 16 9.01 -7.50 0.57
C TYR A 16 8.28 -7.69 1.91
N LEU A 17 8.90 -8.41 2.84
CA LEU A 17 8.34 -8.63 4.18
C LEU A 17 8.12 -7.30 4.93
N LEU A 18 9.07 -6.38 4.88
CA LEU A 18 8.94 -5.04 5.45
C LEU A 18 7.77 -4.27 4.83
N GLY A 19 7.54 -4.44 3.53
CA GLY A 19 6.38 -3.87 2.84
C GLY A 19 5.05 -4.41 3.37
N LEU A 20 4.94 -5.73 3.53
CA LEU A 20 3.76 -6.37 4.13
C LEU A 20 3.49 -5.83 5.55
N ILE A 21 4.55 -5.78 6.38
CA ILE A 21 4.46 -5.28 7.77
C ILE A 21 4.03 -3.81 7.79
N THR A 22 4.67 -2.98 6.99
CA THR A 22 4.37 -1.54 6.93
C THR A 22 2.93 -1.30 6.48
N GLY A 23 2.43 -2.12 5.56
CA GLY A 23 1.06 -1.98 5.03
C GLY A 23 -0.03 -2.40 6.00
N ARG A 24 0.11 -3.56 6.68
CA ARG A 24 -0.94 -4.15 7.54
C ARG A 24 -0.38 -4.97 8.72
N GLY A 25 0.85 -4.75 9.14
CA GLY A 25 1.48 -5.48 10.23
C GLY A 25 1.13 -4.93 11.61
N GLN A 26 1.05 -5.84 12.58
CA GLN A 26 0.95 -5.53 14.00
C GLN A 26 2.00 -6.35 14.76
N ILE A 27 2.80 -5.69 15.57
CA ILE A 27 3.84 -6.33 16.36
C ILE A 27 3.30 -6.62 17.76
N GLN A 28 3.46 -7.86 18.20
CA GLN A 28 3.22 -8.27 19.57
C GLN A 28 4.54 -8.80 20.15
N TYR A 29 5.00 -8.11 21.17
CA TYR A 29 6.32 -8.36 21.74
C TYR A 29 6.28 -8.25 23.27
N ASN A 30 6.74 -9.29 23.93
CA ASN A 30 7.06 -9.33 25.36
C ASN A 30 8.24 -10.29 25.58
N GLN A 31 8.54 -10.63 26.83
CA GLN A 31 9.66 -11.53 27.17
C GLN A 31 9.55 -12.92 26.52
N ASP A 32 8.31 -13.42 26.32
CA ASP A 32 8.05 -14.77 25.83
C ASP A 32 7.53 -14.84 24.41
N VAL A 33 7.02 -13.74 23.88
CA VAL A 33 6.36 -13.69 22.58
C VAL A 33 7.04 -12.69 21.67
N LYS A 34 7.46 -13.16 20.50
CA LYS A 34 7.94 -12.36 19.38
C LYS A 34 7.14 -12.73 18.14
N LYS A 35 6.11 -11.96 17.84
CA LYS A 35 5.29 -12.24 16.67
C LYS A 35 4.87 -10.97 15.95
N ILE A 36 4.64 -11.13 14.65
CA ILE A 36 4.04 -10.12 13.79
C ILE A 36 2.81 -10.74 13.15
N ILE A 37 1.69 -10.03 13.19
CA ILE A 37 0.45 -10.42 12.53
C ILE A 37 0.29 -9.50 11.33
N ILE A 38 0.09 -10.06 10.14
CA ILE A 38 -0.13 -9.34 8.88
C ILE A 38 -1.52 -9.70 8.36
N ASP A 39 -2.40 -8.70 8.24
CA ASP A 39 -3.78 -8.91 7.85
C ASP A 39 -3.99 -8.66 6.35
N PHE A 40 -4.52 -9.66 5.66
CA PHE A 40 -5.02 -9.56 4.29
C PHE A 40 -6.54 -9.45 4.32
N GLU A 41 -7.03 -8.22 4.46
CA GLU A 41 -8.47 -7.98 4.49
C GLU A 41 -9.10 -8.30 3.12
N TYR A 42 -10.15 -9.11 3.07
CA TYR A 42 -10.81 -9.49 1.82
C TYR A 42 -11.23 -8.29 0.96
N LYS A 43 -11.62 -7.16 1.59
CA LYS A 43 -11.96 -5.93 0.84
C LYS A 43 -10.81 -5.41 -0.02
N SER A 44 -9.55 -5.57 0.44
CA SER A 44 -8.34 -5.16 -0.29
C SER A 44 -7.84 -6.21 -1.27
N GLN A 45 -8.35 -7.43 -1.19
CA GLN A 45 -7.97 -8.54 -2.07
C GLN A 45 -8.88 -8.66 -3.30
N LYS A 46 -9.94 -7.86 -3.38
CA LYS A 46 -10.87 -7.87 -4.53
C LYS A 46 -10.20 -7.31 -5.78
N VAL A 47 -10.40 -7.98 -6.90
CA VAL A 47 -9.96 -7.51 -8.21
C VAL A 47 -11.03 -6.62 -8.86
N ASN A 48 -12.31 -6.98 -8.74
CA ASN A 48 -13.45 -6.23 -9.25
C ASN A 48 -14.32 -5.71 -8.12
N ALA A 49 -15.01 -4.60 -8.34
CA ALA A 49 -15.94 -4.00 -7.38
C ALA A 49 -17.27 -4.78 -7.30
N GLY A 50 -17.21 -6.10 -7.05
CA GLY A 50 -18.35 -6.98 -6.90
C GLY A 50 -18.38 -7.67 -5.53
N ASN A 51 -19.47 -8.37 -5.23
CA ASN A 51 -19.53 -9.22 -4.06
C ASN A 51 -18.52 -10.36 -4.19
N LEU A 52 -17.78 -10.64 -3.13
CA LEU A 52 -16.90 -11.81 -3.05
C LEU A 52 -17.76 -13.06 -2.98
N ASP A 53 -17.71 -13.88 -4.02
CA ASP A 53 -18.24 -15.23 -3.96
C ASP A 53 -17.26 -16.20 -3.29
N LEU A 54 -17.69 -17.43 -3.04
CA LEU A 54 -16.85 -18.47 -2.43
C LEU A 54 -15.61 -18.79 -3.28
N ASN A 55 -15.72 -18.71 -4.60
CA ASN A 55 -14.60 -18.99 -5.50
C ASN A 55 -13.52 -17.93 -5.38
N GLN A 56 -13.89 -16.65 -5.28
CA GLN A 56 -12.92 -15.59 -5.05
C GLN A 56 -12.18 -15.74 -3.72
N LYS A 57 -12.88 -16.12 -2.64
CA LYS A 57 -12.22 -16.39 -1.35
C LYS A 57 -11.20 -17.53 -1.44
N LEU A 58 -11.52 -18.60 -2.17
CA LEU A 58 -10.60 -19.71 -2.39
C LEU A 58 -9.37 -19.26 -3.21
N HIS A 59 -9.57 -18.49 -4.25
CA HIS A 59 -8.47 -17.93 -5.04
C HIS A 59 -7.53 -17.04 -4.20
N ILE A 60 -8.08 -16.21 -3.32
CA ILE A 60 -7.29 -15.40 -2.40
C ILE A 60 -6.47 -16.28 -1.48
N GLN A 61 -7.06 -17.31 -0.87
CA GLN A 61 -6.35 -18.23 0.02
C GLN A 61 -5.18 -18.92 -0.69
N THR A 62 -5.41 -19.45 -1.88
CA THR A 62 -4.38 -20.12 -2.70
C THR A 62 -3.27 -19.15 -3.12
N SER A 63 -3.62 -17.90 -3.45
CA SER A 63 -2.63 -16.88 -3.80
C SER A 63 -1.70 -16.56 -2.63
N LEU A 64 -2.22 -16.59 -1.40
CA LEU A 64 -1.42 -16.32 -0.20
C LEU A 64 -0.49 -17.47 0.18
N ASP A 65 -0.74 -18.69 -0.27
CA ASP A 65 0.17 -19.82 -0.02
C ASP A 65 1.56 -19.58 -0.60
N LYS A 66 1.68 -18.87 -1.74
CA LYS A 66 2.96 -18.45 -2.30
C LYS A 66 3.69 -17.45 -1.40
N VAL A 67 2.94 -16.52 -0.80
CA VAL A 67 3.49 -15.54 0.15
C VAL A 67 4.03 -16.27 1.39
N ILE A 68 3.27 -17.24 1.90
CA ILE A 68 3.68 -18.05 3.05
C ILE A 68 5.00 -18.79 2.75
N VAL A 69 5.08 -19.49 1.61
CA VAL A 69 6.30 -20.21 1.20
C VAL A 69 7.49 -19.25 1.09
N ARG A 70 7.29 -18.07 0.52
CA ARG A 70 8.36 -17.06 0.43
C ARG A 70 8.88 -16.65 1.80
N ILE A 71 7.99 -16.42 2.76
CA ILE A 71 8.38 -16.04 4.14
C ILE A 71 9.05 -17.21 4.86
N GLN A 72 8.54 -18.45 4.68
CA GLN A 72 9.13 -19.65 5.26
C GLN A 72 10.56 -19.92 4.75
N ASN A 73 10.83 -19.62 3.48
CA ASN A 73 12.17 -19.72 2.91
C ASN A 73 13.20 -18.77 3.55
N MET A 74 12.74 -17.74 4.26
CA MET A 74 13.60 -16.89 5.10
C MET A 74 13.86 -17.46 6.50
N GLY A 75 13.39 -18.69 6.79
CA GLY A 75 13.48 -19.32 8.11
C GLY A 75 12.47 -18.83 9.12
N ILE A 76 11.44 -18.07 8.71
CA ILE A 76 10.41 -17.54 9.61
C ILE A 76 9.25 -18.51 9.68
N ASN A 77 8.83 -18.86 10.91
CA ASN A 77 7.66 -19.72 11.12
C ASN A 77 6.37 -18.92 10.88
N VAL A 78 5.52 -19.41 9.96
CA VAL A 78 4.27 -18.75 9.55
C VAL A 78 3.09 -19.66 9.78
N ALA A 79 2.10 -19.17 10.52
CA ALA A 79 0.78 -19.78 10.63
C ALA A 79 -0.25 -18.92 9.89
N LYS A 80 -1.23 -19.57 9.26
CA LYS A 80 -2.36 -18.92 8.58
C LYS A 80 -3.60 -19.04 9.45
N ASP A 81 -4.23 -17.92 9.76
CA ASP A 81 -5.52 -17.83 10.44
C ASP A 81 -6.56 -17.22 9.51
N VAL A 82 -7.69 -17.86 9.35
CA VAL A 82 -8.75 -17.46 8.41
C VAL A 82 -9.99 -17.05 9.18
N SER A 83 -10.37 -15.79 9.04
CA SER A 83 -11.58 -15.20 9.61
C SER A 83 -12.63 -14.92 8.55
N GLU A 84 -13.78 -14.42 8.96
CA GLU A 84 -14.85 -13.99 8.04
C GLU A 84 -14.42 -12.83 7.13
N ASN A 85 -13.60 -11.92 7.64
CA ASN A 85 -13.26 -10.65 6.97
C ASN A 85 -11.83 -10.56 6.46
N SER A 86 -10.94 -11.46 6.89
CA SER A 86 -9.52 -11.43 6.55
C SER A 86 -8.84 -12.78 6.65
N ILE A 87 -7.66 -12.87 6.06
CA ILE A 87 -6.68 -13.91 6.32
C ILE A 87 -5.51 -13.25 7.03
N SER A 88 -5.13 -13.75 8.20
CA SER A 88 -4.00 -13.24 8.97
C SER A 88 -2.82 -14.21 8.84
N LEU A 89 -1.66 -13.71 8.48
CA LEU A 89 -0.40 -14.43 8.58
C LEU A 89 0.25 -14.09 9.92
N VAL A 90 0.43 -15.12 10.77
CA VAL A 90 1.06 -14.97 12.07
C VAL A 90 2.49 -15.46 11.99
N LEU A 91 3.42 -14.53 11.94
CA LEU A 91 4.85 -14.80 11.92
C LEU A 91 5.38 -14.89 13.35
N LYS A 92 6.14 -15.95 13.64
CA LYS A 92 6.71 -16.19 14.97
C LYS A 92 8.22 -16.39 14.87
N TRP A 93 8.93 -15.84 15.85
CA TRP A 93 10.38 -15.97 15.98
C TRP A 93 10.74 -16.63 17.32
N ASP A 94 11.79 -17.40 17.29
CA ASP A 94 12.40 -17.93 18.51
C ASP A 94 13.09 -16.82 19.32
N LYS A 95 13.37 -17.09 20.60
CA LYS A 95 13.88 -16.07 21.53
C LYS A 95 15.20 -15.42 21.07
N GLU A 96 16.05 -16.15 20.38
CA GLU A 96 17.42 -15.75 20.01
C GLU A 96 17.59 -15.41 18.53
N ASP A 97 16.49 -15.36 17.76
CA ASP A 97 16.57 -15.13 16.32
C ASP A 97 17.01 -13.70 16.01
N ILE A 98 18.14 -13.60 15.32
CA ILE A 98 18.75 -12.33 14.90
C ILE A 98 17.87 -11.59 13.89
N SER A 99 17.12 -12.32 13.06
CA SER A 99 16.23 -11.71 12.05
C SER A 99 15.14 -10.88 12.68
N TRP A 100 14.64 -11.28 13.86
CA TRP A 100 13.69 -10.49 14.64
C TRP A 100 14.25 -9.11 15.03
N LEU A 101 15.47 -9.09 15.58
CA LEU A 101 16.10 -7.83 15.99
C LEU A 101 16.31 -6.92 14.79
N PHE A 102 16.63 -7.51 13.66
CA PHE A 102 16.88 -6.80 12.43
C PHE A 102 15.61 -6.18 11.84
N ILE A 103 14.53 -6.96 11.75
CA ILE A 103 13.22 -6.45 11.32
C ILE A 103 12.75 -5.34 12.26
N LYS A 104 12.84 -5.58 13.57
CA LYS A 104 12.45 -4.59 14.59
C LYS A 104 13.25 -3.29 14.48
N PHE A 105 14.55 -3.37 14.20
CA PHE A 105 15.39 -2.20 13.95
C PHE A 105 14.94 -1.42 12.70
N LEU A 106 14.69 -2.12 11.59
CA LEU A 106 14.32 -1.51 10.31
C LEU A 106 12.95 -0.80 10.37
N ILE A 107 11.98 -1.35 11.10
CA ILE A 107 10.66 -0.72 11.28
C ILE A 107 10.63 0.32 12.40
N ASN A 108 11.78 0.69 12.93
CA ASN A 108 11.93 1.59 14.07
C ASN A 108 11.25 1.09 15.35
N GLY A 109 12.00 0.35 16.17
CA GLY A 109 11.58 -0.49 17.31
C GLY A 109 10.65 0.05 18.38
N THR A 110 10.23 1.32 18.27
CA THR A 110 9.22 1.94 19.15
C THR A 110 7.80 1.89 18.58
N ARG A 111 7.64 1.46 17.33
CA ARG A 111 6.36 1.38 16.63
C ARG A 111 5.85 -0.04 16.64
N PHE A 112 4.54 -0.22 16.75
CA PHE A 112 3.93 -1.52 16.92
C PHE A 112 2.85 -1.87 15.89
N SER A 113 2.46 -0.91 15.05
CA SER A 113 1.33 -1.09 14.14
C SER A 113 1.51 -0.37 12.82
N TYR A 114 0.87 -0.86 11.78
CA TYR A 114 0.77 -0.20 10.47
C TYR A 114 0.13 1.21 10.53
N HIS A 115 -0.43 1.57 11.68
CA HIS A 115 -0.95 2.93 11.88
C HIS A 115 0.13 3.99 11.99
N ASP A 116 1.38 3.60 12.26
CA ASP A 116 2.50 4.52 12.48
C ASP A 116 3.82 4.06 11.82
N PHE A 117 3.85 2.89 11.17
CA PHE A 117 5.03 2.44 10.44
C PHE A 117 5.35 3.37 9.27
N GLN A 118 6.61 3.56 9.02
CA GLN A 118 7.14 4.38 7.92
C GLN A 118 7.98 3.53 6.98
N VAL A 119 8.32 4.11 5.83
CA VAL A 119 9.32 3.52 4.95
C VAL A 119 10.65 3.48 5.71
N PRO A 120 11.27 2.30 5.89
CA PRO A 120 12.58 2.19 6.52
C PRO A 120 13.61 3.05 5.81
N GLU A 121 14.33 3.91 6.54
CA GLU A 121 15.28 4.85 5.97
C GLU A 121 16.31 4.19 5.04
N PRO A 122 16.90 3.01 5.36
CA PRO A 122 17.85 2.34 4.48
C PRO A 122 17.29 1.97 3.11
N LEU A 123 15.96 1.87 2.93
CA LEU A 123 15.34 1.57 1.64
C LEU A 123 15.54 2.70 0.62
N PHE A 124 15.60 3.96 1.05
CA PHE A 124 15.78 5.08 0.11
C PHE A 124 17.13 5.04 -0.60
N GLU A 125 18.15 4.47 0.06
CA GLU A 125 19.50 4.31 -0.48
C GLU A 125 19.76 2.90 -1.05
N SER A 126 18.77 1.99 -0.98
CA SER A 126 18.92 0.61 -1.42
C SER A 126 18.77 0.46 -2.95
N THR A 127 18.96 -0.76 -3.43
CA THR A 127 18.79 -1.10 -4.84
C THR A 127 17.35 -0.91 -5.31
N GLU A 128 17.17 -0.68 -6.60
CA GLU A 128 15.84 -0.54 -7.23
C GLU A 128 14.97 -1.78 -6.97
N ILE A 129 15.57 -2.98 -6.98
CA ILE A 129 14.84 -4.23 -6.72
C ILE A 129 14.27 -4.25 -5.29
N ASN A 130 15.06 -3.84 -4.30
CA ASN A 130 14.61 -3.77 -2.92
C ASN A 130 13.44 -2.77 -2.74
N LYS A 131 13.54 -1.62 -3.38
CA LYS A 131 12.47 -0.62 -3.37
C LYS A 131 11.19 -1.15 -4.01
N LYS A 132 11.29 -1.83 -5.15
CA LYS A 132 10.16 -2.47 -5.83
C LYS A 132 9.52 -3.54 -4.95
N GLU A 133 10.33 -4.41 -4.35
CA GLU A 133 9.81 -5.46 -3.47
C GLU A 133 9.11 -4.90 -2.23
N PHE A 134 9.63 -3.84 -1.64
CA PHE A 134 8.94 -3.16 -0.54
C PHE A 134 7.57 -2.62 -0.95
N VAL A 135 7.50 -1.90 -2.08
CA VAL A 135 6.21 -1.37 -2.59
C VAL A 135 5.28 -2.51 -3.00
N ARG A 136 5.81 -3.60 -3.58
CA ARG A 136 5.04 -4.81 -3.88
C ARG A 136 4.39 -5.39 -2.63
N GLY A 137 5.14 -5.52 -1.53
CA GLY A 137 4.59 -5.99 -0.25
C GLY A 137 3.46 -5.11 0.27
N ILE A 138 3.61 -3.78 0.22
CA ILE A 138 2.52 -2.85 0.57
C ILE A 138 1.33 -3.06 -0.37
N GLY A 139 1.55 -3.15 -1.68
CA GLY A 139 0.50 -3.38 -2.67
C GLY A 139 -0.27 -4.69 -2.43
N ASP A 140 0.42 -5.75 -2.04
CA ASP A 140 -0.21 -7.04 -1.79
C ASP A 140 -1.20 -7.02 -0.61
N VAL A 141 -0.94 -6.24 0.43
CA VAL A 141 -1.84 -6.13 1.60
C VAL A 141 -2.86 -5.00 1.48
N THR A 142 -2.53 -3.88 0.84
CA THR A 142 -3.38 -2.68 0.81
C THR A 142 -3.88 -2.31 -0.58
N GLY A 143 -3.23 -2.82 -1.63
CA GLY A 143 -3.50 -2.45 -3.02
C GLY A 143 -4.60 -3.29 -3.67
N TYR A 144 -5.28 -2.71 -4.64
CA TYR A 144 -6.20 -3.41 -5.52
C TYR A 144 -6.24 -2.76 -6.89
N VAL A 145 -6.63 -3.52 -7.90
CA VAL A 145 -6.74 -3.07 -9.29
C VAL A 145 -8.20 -2.97 -9.67
N ARG A 146 -8.59 -1.86 -10.28
CA ARG A 146 -9.95 -1.70 -10.80
C ARG A 146 -10.00 -0.69 -11.93
N PRO A 147 -11.08 -0.72 -12.74
CA PRO A 147 -11.40 0.37 -13.66
C PRO A 147 -11.48 1.71 -12.93
N SER A 148 -11.06 2.78 -13.59
CA SER A 148 -11.29 4.13 -13.07
C SER A 148 -12.79 4.39 -12.98
N ASN A 149 -13.22 5.14 -11.96
CA ASN A 149 -14.63 5.43 -11.78
C ASN A 149 -15.21 6.19 -12.99
N TYR A 150 -16.42 5.80 -13.36
CA TYR A 150 -17.22 6.36 -14.45
C TYR A 150 -17.49 7.86 -14.37
N TYR A 151 -17.46 8.41 -13.16
CA TYR A 151 -17.84 9.83 -12.95
C TYR A 151 -16.80 10.79 -13.53
N GLY A 152 -17.09 11.33 -14.72
CA GLY A 152 -16.38 12.48 -15.29
C GLY A 152 -15.41 12.18 -16.43
N PHE A 153 -15.37 10.95 -16.95
CA PHE A 153 -14.55 10.60 -18.10
C PHE A 153 -15.39 9.92 -19.19
N SER A 154 -15.13 10.28 -20.45
CA SER A 154 -15.58 9.50 -21.60
C SER A 154 -14.81 8.18 -21.68
N GLU A 155 -15.45 7.12 -22.17
CA GLU A 155 -14.75 5.89 -22.53
C GLU A 155 -13.68 6.16 -23.61
N PRO A 156 -12.57 5.38 -23.61
CA PRO A 156 -12.23 4.27 -22.73
C PRO A 156 -11.70 4.71 -21.36
N TYR A 157 -11.94 3.89 -20.31
CA TYR A 157 -11.47 4.17 -18.96
C TYR A 157 -10.05 3.67 -18.75
N ARG A 158 -9.14 4.53 -18.26
CA ARG A 158 -7.80 4.12 -17.87
C ARG A 158 -7.81 3.44 -16.51
N HIS A 159 -7.40 2.18 -16.47
CA HIS A 159 -7.39 1.36 -15.25
C HIS A 159 -6.27 1.76 -14.30
N ARG A 160 -6.46 1.54 -13.00
CA ARG A 160 -5.56 2.00 -11.95
C ARG A 160 -5.37 0.97 -10.87
N VAL A 161 -4.20 1.03 -10.26
CA VAL A 161 -3.93 0.47 -8.93
C VAL A 161 -4.23 1.54 -7.89
N TYR A 162 -4.91 1.13 -6.84
CA TYR A 162 -5.23 1.94 -5.67
C TYR A 162 -4.52 1.34 -4.47
N ILE A 163 -3.73 2.12 -3.77
CA ILE A 163 -3.09 1.73 -2.50
C ILE A 163 -3.79 2.52 -1.40
N GLU A 164 -4.36 1.81 -0.42
CA GLU A 164 -5.11 2.41 0.67
C GLU A 164 -4.33 2.31 1.97
N ILE A 165 -4.06 3.47 2.57
CA ILE A 165 -3.30 3.62 3.79
C ILE A 165 -4.23 4.14 4.87
N THR A 166 -4.12 3.60 6.07
CA THR A 166 -4.93 4.02 7.21
C THR A 166 -4.85 5.54 7.45
N GLN A 167 -5.97 6.15 7.82
CA GLN A 167 -6.06 7.58 8.11
C GLN A 167 -5.03 8.06 9.13
N LYS A 168 -4.70 7.22 10.11
CA LYS A 168 -3.72 7.56 11.16
C LYS A 168 -2.31 7.74 10.62
N ASN A 169 -1.96 7.09 9.51
CA ASN A 169 -0.62 7.11 8.94
C ASN A 169 -0.54 8.05 7.73
N TRP A 170 -0.70 9.33 7.96
CA TRP A 170 -0.69 10.35 6.91
C TRP A 170 0.70 10.59 6.28
N SER A 171 1.78 10.26 6.97
CA SER A 171 3.13 10.45 6.46
C SER A 171 3.57 9.38 5.46
N LEU A 172 3.04 8.15 5.57
CA LEU A 172 3.41 7.04 4.71
C LEU A 172 3.13 7.29 3.22
N PRO A 173 1.98 7.87 2.79
CA PRO A 173 1.75 8.20 1.38
C PRO A 173 2.85 9.09 0.78
N SER A 174 3.34 10.07 1.54
CA SER A 174 4.39 10.97 1.08
C SER A 174 5.74 10.26 0.89
N GLN A 175 6.09 9.41 1.85
CA GLN A 175 7.31 8.62 1.79
C GLN A 175 7.27 7.61 0.63
N LEU A 176 6.12 6.98 0.40
CA LEU A 176 5.91 6.10 -0.75
C LEU A 176 6.01 6.86 -2.08
N CYS A 177 5.51 8.10 -2.16
CA CYS A 177 5.71 8.95 -3.32
C CYS A 177 7.19 9.14 -3.63
N ARG A 178 7.99 9.51 -2.63
CA ARG A 178 9.44 9.68 -2.78
C ARG A 178 10.10 8.38 -3.24
N LEU A 179 9.71 7.24 -2.66
CA LEU A 179 10.27 5.95 -3.02
C LEU A 179 9.90 5.57 -4.47
N LEU A 180 8.63 5.70 -4.85
CA LEU A 180 8.14 5.43 -6.19
C LEU A 180 8.79 6.32 -7.25
N GLN A 181 9.01 7.60 -6.92
CA GLN A 181 9.75 8.52 -7.78
C GLN A 181 11.16 8.02 -8.08
N SER A 182 11.86 7.55 -7.04
CA SER A 182 13.25 7.08 -7.18
C SER A 182 13.40 5.84 -8.07
N ILE A 183 12.29 5.14 -8.36
CA ILE A 183 12.22 3.98 -9.26
C ILE A 183 11.39 4.26 -10.52
N GLN A 184 11.15 5.55 -10.82
CA GLN A 184 10.45 6.00 -12.01
C GLN A 184 9.04 5.39 -12.20
N VAL A 185 8.32 5.22 -11.10
CA VAL A 185 6.91 4.84 -11.09
C VAL A 185 6.08 6.06 -10.66
N PRO A 186 5.43 6.73 -11.61
CA PRO A 186 4.71 7.94 -11.31
C PRO A 186 3.39 7.67 -10.59
N ILE A 187 3.06 8.52 -9.63
CA ILE A 187 1.77 8.52 -8.96
C ILE A 187 0.86 9.52 -9.65
N GLN A 188 -0.35 9.11 -9.98
CA GLN A 188 -1.32 9.98 -10.59
C GLN A 188 -1.87 11.00 -9.59
N ASN A 189 -2.34 10.53 -8.45
CA ASN A 189 -2.80 11.40 -7.36
C ASN A 189 -2.78 10.72 -5.99
N ILE A 190 -2.86 11.54 -4.95
CA ILE A 190 -3.12 11.15 -3.58
C ILE A 190 -4.37 11.88 -3.09
N ASN A 191 -5.30 11.14 -2.52
CA ASN A 191 -6.46 11.68 -1.82
C ASN A 191 -6.28 11.44 -0.31
N TYR A 192 -6.04 12.47 0.44
CA TYR A 192 -6.01 12.39 1.89
C TYR A 192 -7.42 12.39 2.46
N GLY A 193 -7.67 11.48 3.41
CA GLY A 193 -8.99 11.37 4.07
C GLY A 193 -10.12 10.96 3.13
N HIS A 194 -9.84 10.12 2.13
CA HIS A 194 -10.85 9.62 1.20
C HIS A 194 -11.82 8.67 1.94
N PRO A 195 -13.14 8.88 1.84
CA PRO A 195 -14.09 7.99 2.50
C PRO A 195 -13.99 6.57 1.94
N ASN A 196 -13.87 5.59 2.82
CA ASN A 196 -13.85 4.17 2.45
C ASN A 196 -15.27 3.67 2.21
N LEU A 197 -15.74 3.78 0.98
CA LEU A 197 -17.08 3.34 0.56
C LEU A 197 -17.27 1.81 0.61
N ARG A 198 -16.19 1.05 0.86
CA ARG A 198 -16.20 -0.41 0.94
C ARG A 198 -16.19 -0.93 2.37
N ASP A 199 -16.22 -0.03 3.35
CA ASP A 199 -16.32 -0.42 4.74
C ASP A 199 -17.64 -1.18 4.97
N PRO A 200 -17.62 -2.47 5.36
CA PRO A 200 -18.83 -3.27 5.58
C PRO A 200 -19.67 -2.74 6.74
N ASN A 201 -19.05 -1.99 7.66
CA ASN A 201 -19.74 -1.36 8.78
C ASN A 201 -20.47 -0.08 8.38
N ASN A 202 -20.30 0.37 7.13
CA ASN A 202 -20.92 1.56 6.63
C ASN A 202 -22.40 1.32 6.32
N LYS A 203 -23.27 1.51 7.31
CA LYS A 203 -24.71 1.48 7.11
C LYS A 203 -25.15 2.72 6.32
N LYS A 204 -26.02 2.52 5.31
CA LYS A 204 -26.62 3.63 4.54
C LYS A 204 -27.12 4.73 5.48
N GLY A 205 -26.61 5.94 5.32
CA GLY A 205 -27.01 7.10 6.12
C GLY A 205 -26.09 7.45 7.29
N ASN A 206 -25.08 6.66 7.59
CA ASN A 206 -24.08 7.01 8.61
C ASN A 206 -23.02 7.93 7.99
N ARG A 207 -22.87 9.15 8.50
CA ARG A 207 -21.88 10.14 8.02
C ARG A 207 -20.44 9.83 8.47
N SER A 208 -20.26 8.87 9.35
CA SER A 208 -18.97 8.45 9.89
C SER A 208 -18.34 7.28 9.09
N TRP A 209 -18.05 7.50 7.82
CA TRP A 209 -17.29 6.52 7.05
C TRP A 209 -15.84 6.51 7.52
N ALA A 210 -15.28 5.31 7.69
CA ALA A 210 -13.85 5.20 7.89
C ALA A 210 -13.13 5.88 6.71
N LYS A 211 -12.14 6.70 7.02
CA LYS A 211 -11.35 7.40 6.01
C LYS A 211 -10.01 6.72 5.83
N GLU A 212 -9.51 6.75 4.62
CA GLU A 212 -8.19 6.21 4.26
C GLU A 212 -7.48 7.22 3.36
N HIS A 213 -6.16 7.18 3.35
CA HIS A 213 -5.39 7.88 2.33
C HIS A 213 -5.30 6.98 1.12
N GLN A 214 -5.69 7.46 -0.04
CA GLN A 214 -5.73 6.69 -1.27
C GLN A 214 -4.74 7.22 -2.28
N MET A 215 -3.77 6.40 -2.64
CA MET A 215 -2.82 6.65 -3.73
C MET A 215 -3.31 5.96 -4.99
N LYS A 216 -3.18 6.62 -6.15
CA LYS A 216 -3.61 6.09 -7.45
C LYS A 216 -2.44 6.09 -8.42
N ILE A 217 -2.21 4.95 -9.04
CA ILE A 217 -1.15 4.72 -10.03
C ILE A 217 -1.81 4.06 -11.23
N PHE A 218 -1.45 4.44 -12.45
CA PHE A 218 -1.98 3.74 -13.62
C PHE A 218 -1.45 2.31 -13.68
N ALA A 219 -2.28 1.38 -14.17
CA ALA A 219 -1.96 -0.04 -14.15
C ALA A 219 -0.66 -0.34 -14.92
N GLU A 220 -0.46 0.28 -16.07
CA GLU A 220 0.74 0.10 -16.90
C GLU A 220 2.03 0.61 -16.22
N ASP A 221 1.92 1.62 -15.36
CA ASP A 221 3.08 2.11 -14.59
C ASP A 221 3.37 1.21 -13.40
N TYR A 222 2.32 0.75 -12.70
CA TYR A 222 2.49 -0.16 -11.58
C TYR A 222 2.98 -1.55 -12.02
N GLN A 223 2.82 -1.91 -13.27
CA GLN A 223 3.34 -3.16 -13.84
C GLN A 223 4.87 -3.30 -13.69
N LYS A 224 5.60 -2.18 -13.55
CA LYS A 224 7.04 -2.18 -13.24
C LYS A 224 7.35 -2.77 -11.85
N ILE A 225 6.38 -2.76 -10.95
CA ILE A 225 6.44 -3.32 -9.60
C ILE A 225 5.75 -4.67 -9.57
N GLY A 226 4.49 -4.73 -10.03
CA GLY A 226 3.65 -5.91 -9.99
C GLY A 226 3.15 -6.27 -8.59
N PHE A 227 2.40 -7.37 -8.53
CA PHE A 227 1.97 -8.01 -7.29
C PHE A 227 2.58 -9.41 -7.19
N TYR A 228 2.89 -9.84 -5.99
CA TYR A 228 3.27 -11.23 -5.75
C TYR A 228 2.02 -12.12 -5.60
N VAL A 229 0.92 -11.55 -5.14
CA VAL A 229 -0.40 -12.19 -5.04
C VAL A 229 -0.98 -12.44 -6.43
N SER A 230 -1.10 -13.71 -6.82
CA SER A 230 -1.30 -14.14 -8.22
C SER A 230 -2.53 -13.55 -8.88
N HIS A 231 -3.69 -13.51 -8.19
CA HIS A 231 -4.92 -12.99 -8.78
C HIS A 231 -4.88 -11.48 -9.02
N LYS A 232 -4.13 -10.74 -8.18
CA LYS A 232 -3.90 -9.30 -8.40
C LYS A 232 -2.96 -9.06 -9.58
N GLU A 233 -1.90 -9.86 -9.69
CA GLU A 233 -0.95 -9.77 -10.80
C GLU A 233 -1.61 -10.08 -12.15
N GLN A 234 -2.49 -11.09 -12.20
CA GLN A 234 -3.25 -11.40 -13.39
C GLN A 234 -4.13 -10.23 -13.82
N ALA A 235 -4.88 -9.64 -12.88
CA ALA A 235 -5.71 -8.48 -13.16
C ALA A 235 -4.89 -7.25 -13.57
N LEU A 236 -3.74 -7.03 -12.93
CA LEU A 236 -2.84 -5.94 -13.30
C LEU A 236 -2.36 -6.08 -14.75
N THR A 237 -1.95 -7.29 -15.13
CA THR A 237 -1.47 -7.58 -16.50
C THR A 237 -2.55 -7.29 -17.54
N GLU A 238 -3.77 -7.73 -17.28
CA GLU A 238 -4.93 -7.50 -18.16
C GLU A 238 -5.22 -5.99 -18.28
N PHE A 239 -5.37 -5.30 -17.18
CA PHE A 239 -5.71 -3.88 -17.18
C PHE A 239 -4.59 -2.99 -17.71
N ALA A 240 -3.34 -3.33 -17.47
CA ALA A 240 -2.21 -2.63 -18.07
C ALA A 240 -2.18 -2.79 -19.59
N SER A 241 -2.51 -3.97 -20.11
CA SER A 241 -2.60 -4.22 -21.54
C SER A 241 -3.72 -3.40 -22.19
N ILE A 242 -4.89 -3.34 -21.56
CA ILE A 242 -6.02 -2.51 -22.01
C ILE A 242 -5.61 -1.03 -22.04
N ASN A 243 -4.93 -0.55 -21.01
CA ASN A 243 -4.45 0.83 -20.98
C ASN A 243 -3.46 1.13 -22.12
N LYS A 244 -2.49 0.25 -22.37
CA LYS A 244 -1.50 0.42 -23.43
C LYS A 244 -2.10 0.46 -24.85
N ILE A 245 -3.21 -0.25 -25.07
CA ILE A 245 -3.92 -0.23 -26.35
C ILE A 245 -4.69 1.08 -26.54
N ASN A 246 -5.32 1.58 -25.47
CA ASN A 246 -6.28 2.67 -25.55
C ASN A 246 -5.68 4.06 -25.27
N PHE A 247 -4.48 4.12 -24.69
CA PHE A 247 -3.87 5.38 -24.28
C PHE A 247 -2.41 5.45 -24.74
N ASP A 248 -2.05 6.61 -25.30
CA ASP A 248 -0.67 6.89 -25.65
C ASP A 248 0.18 7.01 -24.38
N SER A 249 1.26 6.23 -24.32
CA SER A 249 2.24 6.29 -23.21
C SER A 249 3.01 7.61 -23.16
N SER A 250 3.00 8.38 -24.24
CA SER A 250 3.67 9.70 -24.32
C SER A 250 2.96 10.78 -23.52
N ILE A 251 1.71 10.60 -23.15
CA ILE A 251 1.02 11.50 -22.22
C ILE A 251 1.57 11.22 -20.82
N SER A 252 2.72 11.80 -20.57
CA SER A 252 3.40 11.79 -19.29
C SER A 252 2.41 12.31 -18.24
N MET A 253 2.30 11.57 -17.16
CA MET A 253 1.39 11.85 -16.06
C MET A 253 1.74 13.09 -15.25
N CYS A 254 2.90 13.70 -15.53
CA CYS A 254 3.27 14.99 -14.96
C CYS A 254 2.34 16.12 -15.39
N ASP A 255 1.62 15.95 -16.51
CA ASP A 255 0.73 16.95 -17.06
C ASP A 255 -0.75 16.71 -16.75
N GLY A 256 -1.05 15.87 -15.76
CA GLY A 256 -2.41 15.47 -15.38
C GLY A 256 -3.39 16.63 -15.20
N LYS A 257 -3.65 17.34 -16.27
CA LYS A 257 -4.82 18.22 -16.40
C LYS A 257 -6.05 17.32 -16.47
N THR A 258 -6.42 16.76 -15.32
CA THR A 258 -7.79 16.29 -15.21
C THR A 258 -8.67 17.51 -15.25
N ASN A 259 -9.53 17.63 -16.28
CA ASN A 259 -10.59 18.62 -16.37
C ASN A 259 -11.65 18.40 -15.26
N ARG A 260 -11.23 18.02 -14.06
CA ARG A 260 -12.10 17.93 -12.92
C ARG A 260 -12.49 19.34 -12.50
N LYS A 261 -13.76 19.69 -12.66
CA LYS A 261 -14.35 20.75 -11.85
C LYS A 261 -13.96 20.42 -10.41
N LYS A 262 -13.20 21.33 -9.76
CA LYS A 262 -12.83 21.21 -8.33
C LYS A 262 -14.11 20.89 -7.56
N THR A 263 -14.32 19.64 -7.23
CA THR A 263 -15.39 19.26 -6.28
C THR A 263 -15.02 19.92 -4.97
N LYS A 264 -15.93 20.70 -4.42
CA LYS A 264 -15.76 21.30 -3.09
C LYS A 264 -15.29 20.20 -2.14
N PRO A 265 -14.28 20.45 -1.28
CA PRO A 265 -13.87 19.48 -0.29
C PRO A 265 -15.12 19.03 0.47
N THR A 266 -15.38 17.74 0.45
CA THR A 266 -16.39 17.12 1.29
C THR A 266 -16.02 17.47 2.72
N HIS A 267 -16.98 17.97 3.48
CA HIS A 267 -16.88 18.55 4.81
C HIS A 267 -15.67 18.05 5.63
N PRO A 268 -14.85 18.97 6.19
CA PRO A 268 -13.85 18.58 7.16
C PRO A 268 -14.59 18.00 8.37
N ASP A 269 -14.46 16.69 8.59
CA ASP A 269 -14.90 16.10 9.83
C ASP A 269 -13.98 16.58 10.95
N GLU A 270 -14.58 16.96 12.07
CA GLU A 270 -13.90 17.43 13.28
C GLU A 270 -12.89 16.43 13.85
N ASN A 271 -12.96 15.15 13.43
CA ASN A 271 -12.07 14.07 13.86
C ASN A 271 -10.74 13.94 13.05
N ASP A 272 -10.47 14.82 12.12
CA ASP A 272 -9.18 14.86 11.37
C ASP A 272 -8.10 15.68 12.11
N SER A 273 -8.10 15.66 13.44
CA SER A 273 -7.20 16.47 14.26
C SER A 273 -5.71 16.17 14.01
N ASP A 274 -5.39 14.95 13.55
CA ASP A 274 -4.01 14.50 13.39
C ASP A 274 -3.42 14.83 12.01
N LEU A 275 -4.21 15.35 11.08
CA LEU A 275 -3.74 15.75 9.76
C LEU A 275 -3.22 17.20 9.79
N PRO A 276 -1.99 17.45 9.27
CA PRO A 276 -1.53 18.80 9.05
C PRO A 276 -2.55 19.62 8.25
N THR A 277 -2.79 20.86 8.67
CA THR A 277 -3.79 21.76 8.04
C THR A 277 -3.56 21.92 6.54
N GLU A 278 -2.30 21.87 6.12
CA GLU A 278 -1.86 22.04 4.74
C GLU A 278 -2.26 20.90 3.81
N ILE A 279 -2.50 19.70 4.35
CA ILE A 279 -2.93 18.53 3.57
C ILE A 279 -4.36 18.10 3.88
N LYS A 280 -4.96 18.68 4.92
CA LYS A 280 -6.32 18.33 5.35
C LYS A 280 -7.34 18.56 4.24
N GLY A 281 -8.02 17.50 3.84
CA GLY A 281 -9.03 17.55 2.77
C GLY A 281 -8.49 17.89 1.38
N LYS A 282 -7.17 17.93 1.18
CA LYS A 282 -6.58 18.22 -0.11
C LYS A 282 -6.52 16.98 -0.99
N HIS A 283 -6.71 17.26 -2.25
CA HIS A 283 -6.55 16.34 -3.36
C HIS A 283 -5.43 16.88 -4.24
N PHE A 284 -4.41 16.07 -4.46
CA PHE A 284 -3.28 16.42 -5.31
C PHE A 284 -3.44 15.72 -6.65
N ASP A 285 -3.68 16.49 -7.71
CA ASP A 285 -3.91 15.99 -9.06
C ASP A 285 -2.62 15.77 -9.85
N ALA A 286 -1.52 16.37 -9.42
CA ALA A 286 -0.24 16.27 -10.09
C ALA A 286 0.85 15.84 -9.11
N TYR A 287 1.67 14.91 -9.56
CA TYR A 287 2.83 14.43 -8.80
C TYR A 287 3.77 15.58 -8.37
N LYS A 288 3.98 16.58 -9.23
CA LYS A 288 4.80 17.75 -8.94
C LYS A 288 4.23 18.58 -7.77
N GLU A 289 2.92 18.70 -7.68
CA GLU A 289 2.24 19.40 -6.56
C GLU A 289 2.43 18.61 -5.24
N ILE A 290 2.33 17.28 -5.32
CA ILE A 290 2.60 16.41 -4.19
C ILE A 290 4.03 16.60 -3.70
N CYS A 291 5.01 16.54 -4.59
CA CYS A 291 6.42 16.72 -4.24
C CYS A 291 6.70 18.10 -3.65
N ASN A 292 6.15 19.15 -4.21
CA ASN A 292 6.34 20.52 -3.70
C ASN A 292 5.70 20.71 -2.33
N CYS A 293 4.51 20.18 -2.11
CA CYS A 293 3.82 20.27 -0.83
C CYS A 293 4.52 19.44 0.26
N LEU A 294 5.02 18.26 -0.09
CA LEU A 294 5.61 17.31 0.86
C LEU A 294 7.09 17.54 1.13
N ASN A 295 7.82 18.19 0.24
CA ASN A 295 9.19 18.65 0.52
C ASN A 295 9.25 19.63 1.70
N CYS A 296 8.14 20.29 2.03
CA CYS A 296 8.03 21.11 3.23
C CYS A 296 8.01 20.27 4.51
N TYR A 297 7.55 19.01 4.45
CA TYR A 297 7.39 18.11 5.61
C TYR A 297 8.51 17.09 5.77
N ILE A 298 9.28 16.82 4.71
CA ILE A 298 10.37 15.83 4.73
C ILE A 298 11.69 16.44 5.24
N LYS A 299 11.76 17.76 5.39
CA LYS A 299 12.96 18.47 5.81
C LYS A 299 13.08 18.73 7.32
N ASN A 300 12.13 18.25 8.12
CA ASN A 300 12.19 18.39 9.57
C ASN A 300 12.34 17.02 10.23
#